data_42dc623ad7c2b6ca774d3f395cecae98
#
_entry.id   42dc623ad7c2b6ca774d3f395cecae98
#
_cell.length_a   1.000
_cell.length_b   1.000
_cell.length_c   1.000
_cell.angle_alpha   90.00
_cell.angle_beta   90.00
_cell.angle_gamma   90.00
#
_symmetry.space_group_name_H-M   'P 1'
#
loop_
_entity.id
_entity.type
_entity.pdbx_description
1 polymer ?
#
loop_
_entity_poly.entity_id
_entity_poly.type
_entity_poly.pdbx_seq_one_letter_code
_entity_poly.pdbx_strand_id
1 'polypeptide(L)'
;MLDVFIRQQATKILVGDTHQQIYGWRNAVNSLENTDFQELRLSASFRFSPQIATLAHKILLWKKHLGQEPDVKLFGRGKNTANKVKATIARTNLGLLLRAIEFIKENKNIKHIYFEGNLNSYTYADDGASLYDVLNLQNGKKRLVRDPIIKQMSSVDDLEEYIKQTDDVQLGLMLEIVKEYGNEIPKILQDLKDKHVANEDKHKAQMIFSTVHRCKGMEYDSVQLVNDFVGEERLKVMVDKDDADPSRLNEEINLLYVAVTRTRNHLYIPENLVPDGIGPTPSLHILKTEKKEKDSNTETDRAIRSYLKEKTQRSSVNEASKQSYQKWTKELDAELLQMHDEGIPTRVMSTHFNRTTGGIRSRLKKLNGW
;
A
#
# COMPACT_ATOMS: atom_id res chain seq x y z
N MET A 1 -15.52 -18.53 -8.24
CA MET A 1 -14.47 -19.12 -9.12
C MET A 1 -13.91 -20.42 -8.52
N LEU A 2 -13.52 -20.46 -7.24
CA LEU A 2 -13.02 -21.68 -6.59
C LEU A 2 -14.02 -22.85 -6.67
N ASP A 3 -15.30 -22.61 -6.41
CA ASP A 3 -16.35 -23.64 -6.49
C ASP A 3 -16.50 -24.26 -7.89
N VAL A 4 -16.35 -23.43 -8.93
CA VAL A 4 -16.37 -23.90 -10.31
C VAL A 4 -15.17 -24.78 -10.60
N PHE A 5 -13.98 -24.39 -10.10
CA PHE A 5 -12.76 -25.16 -10.25
C PHE A 5 -12.85 -26.50 -9.49
N ILE A 6 -13.38 -26.51 -8.26
CA ILE A 6 -13.51 -27.70 -7.45
C ILE A 6 -14.48 -28.73 -8.09
N ARG A 7 -15.53 -28.28 -8.77
CA ARG A 7 -16.52 -29.14 -9.40
C ARG A 7 -16.06 -29.81 -10.73
N GLN A 8 -14.91 -29.44 -11.27
CA GLN A 8 -14.38 -30.04 -12.48
C GLN A 8 -13.99 -31.50 -12.26
N GLN A 9 -14.26 -32.38 -13.23
CA GLN A 9 -13.83 -33.79 -13.24
C GLN A 9 -12.44 -33.90 -13.88
N ALA A 10 -11.40 -33.45 -13.18
CA ALA A 10 -10.03 -33.49 -13.66
C ALA A 10 -9.05 -33.52 -12.48
N THR A 11 -7.81 -33.91 -12.74
CA THR A 11 -6.73 -33.72 -11.75
C THR A 11 -6.55 -32.24 -11.49
N LYS A 12 -6.57 -31.84 -10.24
CA LYS A 12 -6.51 -30.43 -9.82
C LYS A 12 -5.25 -30.20 -9.01
N ILE A 13 -4.53 -29.14 -9.35
CA ILE A 13 -3.34 -28.71 -8.64
C ILE A 13 -3.50 -27.21 -8.37
N LEU A 14 -3.47 -26.82 -7.08
CA LEU A 14 -3.39 -25.44 -6.64
C LEU A 14 -1.98 -25.16 -6.15
N VAL A 15 -1.38 -24.10 -6.63
CA VAL A 15 -0.06 -23.65 -6.21
C VAL A 15 -0.15 -22.21 -5.73
N GLY A 16 0.40 -21.93 -4.56
CA GLY A 16 0.41 -20.59 -3.99
C GLY A 16 1.27 -20.48 -2.74
N ASP A 17 1.26 -19.31 -2.15
CA ASP A 17 1.95 -19.01 -0.91
C ASP A 17 0.99 -18.15 -0.04
N THR A 18 0.55 -18.70 1.10
CA THR A 18 -0.38 -18.03 2.02
C THR A 18 0.21 -16.75 2.60
N HIS A 19 1.55 -16.67 2.68
CA HIS A 19 2.27 -15.50 3.17
C HIS A 19 2.44 -14.39 2.11
N GLN A 20 1.99 -14.63 0.88
CA GLN A 20 1.90 -13.61 -0.17
C GLN A 20 0.48 -13.04 -0.33
N GLN A 21 -0.40 -13.26 0.63
CA GLN A 21 -1.72 -12.64 0.66
C GLN A 21 -1.58 -11.18 1.13
N ILE A 22 -1.70 -10.24 0.18
CA ILE A 22 -1.54 -8.79 0.38
C ILE A 22 -2.69 -7.98 -0.25
N TYR A 23 -3.83 -8.61 -0.51
CA TYR A 23 -5.02 -7.98 -1.09
C TYR A 23 -6.27 -8.20 -0.23
N GLY A 24 -6.09 -8.33 1.09
CA GLY A 24 -7.20 -8.46 2.04
C GLY A 24 -8.20 -7.29 1.95
N TRP A 25 -7.71 -6.08 1.68
CA TRP A 25 -8.51 -4.89 1.45
C TRP A 25 -9.45 -4.98 0.21
N ARG A 26 -9.24 -5.94 -0.70
CA ARG A 26 -10.14 -6.26 -1.82
C ARG A 26 -11.06 -7.43 -1.53
N ASN A 27 -11.20 -7.85 -0.27
CA ASN A 27 -11.92 -9.06 0.13
C ASN A 27 -11.39 -10.33 -0.58
N ALA A 28 -10.08 -10.37 -0.88
CA ALA A 28 -9.45 -11.54 -1.45
C ALA A 28 -9.37 -12.64 -0.39
N VAL A 29 -9.89 -13.81 -0.71
CA VAL A 29 -9.89 -15.00 0.15
C VAL A 29 -8.69 -15.88 -0.19
N ASN A 30 -8.07 -16.47 0.83
CA ASN A 30 -7.01 -17.46 0.64
C ASN A 30 -7.62 -18.79 0.13
N SER A 31 -7.47 -19.02 -1.17
CA SER A 31 -8.04 -20.23 -1.79
C SER A 31 -7.36 -21.52 -1.32
N LEU A 32 -6.11 -21.46 -0.86
CA LEU A 32 -5.40 -22.65 -0.37
C LEU A 32 -5.97 -23.16 0.96
N GLU A 33 -6.41 -22.26 1.84
CA GLU A 33 -7.01 -22.60 3.14
C GLU A 33 -8.45 -23.09 3.02
N ASN A 34 -9.07 -22.94 1.85
CA ASN A 34 -10.46 -23.32 1.59
C ASN A 34 -10.57 -24.57 0.72
N THR A 35 -9.59 -25.48 0.75
CA THR A 35 -9.60 -26.75 0.01
C THR A 35 -9.05 -27.89 0.87
N ASP A 36 -9.66 -29.07 0.74
CA ASP A 36 -9.23 -30.31 1.40
C ASP A 36 -8.26 -31.12 0.51
N PHE A 37 -7.43 -30.44 -0.28
CA PHE A 37 -6.49 -31.12 -1.14
C PHE A 37 -5.26 -31.58 -0.35
N GLN A 38 -4.65 -32.69 -0.81
CA GLN A 38 -3.37 -33.12 -0.27
C GLN A 38 -2.34 -31.99 -0.39
N GLU A 39 -1.78 -31.58 0.74
CA GLU A 39 -0.77 -30.50 0.77
C GLU A 39 0.63 -31.08 0.49
N LEU A 40 1.32 -30.46 -0.47
CA LEU A 40 2.73 -30.70 -0.77
C LEU A 40 3.50 -29.39 -0.64
N ARG A 41 4.53 -29.35 0.19
CA ARG A 41 5.26 -28.13 0.50
C ARG A 41 6.47 -27.92 -0.40
N LEU A 42 6.53 -26.75 -1.04
CA LEU A 42 7.69 -26.27 -1.78
C LEU A 42 8.54 -25.37 -0.88
N SER A 43 9.61 -25.89 -0.31
CA SER A 43 10.45 -25.17 0.66
C SER A 43 11.69 -24.51 0.05
N ALA A 44 12.06 -24.83 -1.18
CA ALA A 44 13.23 -24.25 -1.83
C ALA A 44 12.88 -23.15 -2.83
N SER A 45 13.49 -21.97 -2.67
CA SER A 45 13.40 -20.86 -3.63
C SER A 45 14.72 -20.77 -4.42
N PHE A 46 14.62 -20.76 -5.74
CA PHE A 46 15.76 -20.55 -6.65
C PHE A 46 15.97 -19.09 -7.03
N ARG A 47 15.17 -18.18 -6.44
CA ARG A 47 15.26 -16.74 -6.71
C ARG A 47 16.38 -16.06 -5.94
N PHE A 48 16.50 -16.31 -4.66
CA PHE A 48 17.36 -15.55 -3.75
C PHE A 48 18.31 -16.45 -2.95
N SER A 49 19.32 -15.82 -2.35
CA SER A 49 20.34 -16.48 -1.53
C SER A 49 19.81 -17.05 -0.22
N PRO A 50 20.56 -17.96 0.46
CA PRO A 50 20.21 -18.46 1.79
C PRO A 50 20.02 -17.34 2.83
N GLN A 51 20.80 -16.26 2.74
CA GLN A 51 20.73 -15.13 3.67
C GLN A 51 19.39 -14.39 3.56
N ILE A 52 18.92 -14.15 2.33
CA ILE A 52 17.59 -13.54 2.09
C ILE A 52 16.47 -14.48 2.55
N ALA A 53 16.62 -15.79 2.36
CA ALA A 53 15.66 -16.78 2.87
C ALA A 53 15.57 -16.73 4.40
N THR A 54 16.72 -16.64 5.09
CA THR A 54 16.76 -16.51 6.56
C THR A 54 16.09 -15.24 7.04
N LEU A 55 16.35 -14.10 6.39
CA LEU A 55 15.66 -12.84 6.69
C LEU A 55 14.15 -12.95 6.50
N ALA A 56 13.71 -13.45 5.35
CA ALA A 56 12.30 -13.61 5.02
C ALA A 56 11.58 -14.56 6.01
N HIS A 57 12.24 -15.66 6.40
CA HIS A 57 11.73 -16.57 7.43
C HIS A 57 11.57 -15.86 8.78
N LYS A 58 12.59 -15.11 9.23
CA LYS A 58 12.53 -14.37 10.50
C LYS A 58 11.44 -13.29 10.51
N ILE A 59 11.22 -12.61 9.39
CA ILE A 59 10.09 -11.67 9.25
C ILE A 59 8.75 -12.40 9.45
N LEU A 60 8.57 -13.59 8.87
CA LEU A 60 7.35 -14.37 9.07
C LEU A 60 7.16 -14.83 10.52
N LEU A 61 8.24 -15.03 11.29
CA LEU A 61 8.14 -15.36 12.71
C LEU A 61 7.50 -14.23 13.54
N TRP A 62 7.45 -12.99 13.08
CA TRP A 62 6.72 -11.91 13.74
C TRP A 62 5.21 -12.19 13.87
N LYS A 63 4.66 -13.12 13.08
CA LYS A 63 3.27 -13.59 13.23
C LYS A 63 3.00 -14.22 14.59
N LYS A 64 4.03 -14.64 15.33
CA LYS A 64 3.91 -15.09 16.72
C LYS A 64 3.36 -14.00 17.64
N HIS A 65 3.65 -12.74 17.38
CA HIS A 65 3.04 -11.63 18.11
C HIS A 65 1.52 -11.53 17.88
N LEU A 66 1.00 -12.17 16.83
CA LEU A 66 -0.44 -12.26 16.53
C LEU A 66 -1.06 -13.58 16.99
N GLY A 67 -0.33 -14.38 17.80
CA GLY A 67 -0.79 -15.71 18.24
C GLY A 67 -0.76 -16.78 17.14
N GLN A 68 -0.04 -16.56 16.04
CA GLN A 68 0.09 -17.52 14.95
C GLN A 68 1.45 -18.23 14.99
N GLU A 69 1.47 -19.55 14.74
CA GLU A 69 2.70 -20.31 14.59
C GLU A 69 2.95 -20.61 13.10
N PRO A 70 3.73 -19.79 12.39
CA PRO A 70 4.00 -20.05 10.98
C PRO A 70 4.94 -21.25 10.84
N ASP A 71 4.41 -22.35 10.30
CA ASP A 71 5.21 -23.53 9.93
C ASP A 71 5.80 -23.34 8.53
N VAL A 72 6.85 -22.51 8.44
CA VAL A 72 7.50 -22.18 7.18
C VAL A 72 8.93 -22.73 7.16
N LYS A 73 9.20 -23.56 6.16
CA LYS A 73 10.58 -23.96 5.82
C LYS A 73 10.96 -23.29 4.50
N LEU A 74 11.86 -22.33 4.56
CA LEU A 74 12.30 -21.57 3.37
C LEU A 74 13.81 -21.67 3.20
N PHE A 75 14.25 -22.27 2.10
CA PHE A 75 15.66 -22.43 1.74
C PHE A 75 15.96 -21.64 0.47
N GLY A 76 16.89 -20.69 0.53
CA GLY A 76 17.37 -19.99 -0.64
C GLY A 76 18.39 -20.85 -1.40
N ARG A 77 18.17 -21.02 -2.70
CA ARG A 77 19.08 -21.69 -3.64
C ARG A 77 19.37 -20.84 -4.86
N GLY A 78 19.01 -19.54 -4.80
CA GLY A 78 19.27 -18.59 -5.88
C GLY A 78 20.76 -18.40 -6.11
N LYS A 79 21.15 -18.26 -7.38
CA LYS A 79 22.50 -17.90 -7.80
C LYS A 79 22.48 -16.47 -8.29
N ASN A 80 23.57 -15.73 -8.04
CA ASN A 80 23.72 -14.37 -8.54
C ASN A 80 23.57 -14.34 -10.05
N THR A 81 22.79 -13.39 -10.53
CA THR A 81 22.58 -13.12 -11.96
C THR A 81 23.53 -12.03 -12.44
N ALA A 82 23.91 -12.09 -13.72
CA ALA A 82 24.74 -11.04 -14.34
C ALA A 82 23.95 -9.75 -14.62
N ASN A 83 22.62 -9.81 -14.58
CA ASN A 83 21.74 -8.67 -14.83
C ASN A 83 21.85 -7.63 -13.70
N LYS A 84 21.57 -6.37 -14.01
CA LYS A 84 21.72 -5.25 -13.07
C LYS A 84 20.44 -4.44 -12.91
N VAL A 85 19.29 -5.11 -12.95
CA VAL A 85 17.98 -4.45 -12.76
C VAL A 85 17.82 -4.06 -11.30
N LYS A 86 17.73 -2.75 -11.05
CA LYS A 86 17.59 -2.17 -9.71
C LYS A 86 16.16 -1.68 -9.50
N ALA A 87 15.61 -1.97 -8.33
CA ALA A 87 14.30 -1.45 -7.95
C ALA A 87 14.31 -0.83 -6.56
N THR A 88 13.54 0.23 -6.40
CA THR A 88 13.13 0.77 -5.10
C THR A 88 11.70 0.36 -4.84
N ILE A 89 11.44 -0.28 -3.71
CA ILE A 89 10.12 -0.78 -3.33
C ILE A 89 9.66 -0.07 -2.07
N ALA A 90 8.47 0.52 -2.12
CA ALA A 90 7.82 1.18 -1.00
C ALA A 90 6.51 0.46 -0.62
N ARG A 91 6.06 0.69 0.60
CA ARG A 91 4.76 0.26 1.10
C ARG A 91 3.64 1.15 0.53
N THR A 92 3.87 2.47 0.45
CA THR A 92 2.90 3.48 0.07
C THR A 92 3.25 4.18 -1.25
N ASN A 93 2.25 4.76 -1.90
CA ASN A 93 2.44 5.56 -3.10
C ASN A 93 3.28 6.82 -2.82
N LEU A 94 2.95 7.54 -1.74
CA LEU A 94 3.60 8.79 -1.39
C LEU A 94 5.03 8.57 -0.89
N GLY A 95 5.29 7.54 -0.09
CA GLY A 95 6.63 7.15 0.32
C GLY A 95 7.52 6.83 -0.89
N LEU A 96 6.96 6.15 -1.90
CA LEU A 96 7.68 5.89 -3.15
C LEU A 96 7.97 7.17 -3.94
N LEU A 97 6.97 8.06 -4.04
CA LEU A 97 7.14 9.33 -4.74
C LEU A 97 8.21 10.19 -4.09
N LEU A 98 8.18 10.33 -2.76
CA LEU A 98 9.20 11.07 -2.00
C LEU A 98 10.59 10.50 -2.28
N ARG A 99 10.77 9.19 -2.17
CA ARG A 99 12.06 8.52 -2.44
C ARG A 99 12.53 8.71 -3.90
N ALA A 100 11.59 8.73 -4.87
CA ALA A 100 11.94 8.98 -6.27
C ALA A 100 12.39 10.45 -6.49
N ILE A 101 11.76 11.41 -5.82
CA ILE A 101 12.18 12.83 -5.84
C ILE A 101 13.58 12.97 -5.28
N GLU A 102 13.86 12.40 -4.12
CA GLU A 102 15.20 12.39 -3.52
C GLU A 102 16.21 11.75 -4.46
N PHE A 103 15.89 10.59 -5.02
CA PHE A 103 16.78 9.84 -5.92
C PHE A 103 17.22 10.65 -7.14
N ILE A 104 16.31 11.36 -7.81
CA ILE A 104 16.70 12.20 -8.97
C ILE A 104 17.49 13.44 -8.56
N LYS A 105 17.28 13.96 -7.35
CA LYS A 105 18.07 15.08 -6.81
C LYS A 105 19.48 14.66 -6.44
N GLU A 106 19.62 13.48 -5.81
CA GLU A 106 20.92 12.89 -5.43
C GLU A 106 21.74 12.46 -6.67
N ASN A 107 21.06 12.03 -7.73
CA ASN A 107 21.69 11.41 -8.91
C ASN A 107 21.43 12.20 -10.19
N LYS A 108 22.08 13.34 -10.35
CA LYS A 108 21.90 14.26 -11.51
C LYS A 108 22.14 13.60 -12.89
N ASN A 109 22.90 12.52 -12.95
CA ASN A 109 23.23 11.82 -14.21
C ASN A 109 22.20 10.76 -14.63
N ILE A 110 21.12 10.59 -13.86
CA ILE A 110 20.05 9.65 -14.21
C ILE A 110 19.28 10.16 -15.42
N LYS A 111 19.21 9.33 -16.46
CA LYS A 111 18.51 9.62 -17.72
C LYS A 111 17.15 8.93 -17.78
N HIS A 112 17.08 7.69 -17.32
CA HIS A 112 15.91 6.84 -17.50
C HIS A 112 15.52 6.18 -16.18
N ILE A 113 14.27 6.34 -15.79
CA ILE A 113 13.62 5.66 -14.67
C ILE A 113 12.34 5.00 -15.16
N TYR A 114 11.83 4.07 -14.38
CA TYR A 114 10.55 3.42 -14.68
C TYR A 114 9.71 3.30 -13.41
N PHE A 115 8.43 3.63 -13.49
CA PHE A 115 7.45 3.38 -12.44
C PHE A 115 6.53 2.25 -12.86
N GLU A 116 6.35 1.25 -12.00
CA GLU A 116 5.37 0.20 -12.24
C GLU A 116 3.97 0.78 -12.18
N GLY A 117 3.27 0.75 -13.33
CA GLY A 117 1.94 1.32 -13.50
C GLY A 117 1.95 2.83 -13.79
N ASN A 118 0.83 3.50 -13.55
CA ASN A 118 0.68 4.91 -13.89
C ASN A 118 1.37 5.83 -12.86
N LEU A 119 2.34 6.63 -13.32
CA LEU A 119 3.09 7.57 -12.48
C LEU A 119 2.16 8.57 -11.78
N ASN A 120 1.14 9.07 -12.45
CA ASN A 120 0.21 10.04 -11.86
C ASN A 120 -0.50 9.48 -10.60
N SER A 121 -0.71 8.16 -10.51
CA SER A 121 -1.37 7.57 -9.34
C SER A 121 -0.56 7.67 -8.06
N TYR A 122 0.75 7.93 -8.15
CA TYR A 122 1.63 8.11 -7.00
C TYR A 122 1.51 9.49 -6.34
N THR A 123 0.82 10.42 -6.98
CA THR A 123 0.53 11.77 -6.44
C THR A 123 -0.78 11.85 -5.66
N TYR A 124 -1.49 10.71 -5.50
CA TYR A 124 -2.78 10.63 -4.82
C TYR A 124 -2.70 9.77 -3.57
N ALA A 125 -3.41 10.18 -2.53
CA ALA A 125 -3.76 9.33 -1.41
C ALA A 125 -4.80 8.27 -1.82
N ASP A 126 -4.96 7.25 -1.00
CA ASP A 126 -5.91 6.16 -1.26
C ASP A 126 -7.37 6.62 -1.26
N ASP A 127 -7.69 7.68 -0.53
CA ASP A 127 -9.02 8.32 -0.43
C ASP A 127 -9.33 9.30 -1.57
N GLY A 128 -8.34 9.64 -2.40
CA GLY A 128 -8.48 10.46 -3.57
C GLY A 128 -7.95 11.89 -3.46
N ALA A 129 -7.52 12.32 -2.26
CA ALA A 129 -6.80 13.59 -2.11
C ALA A 129 -5.51 13.59 -2.95
N SER A 130 -5.16 14.71 -3.55
CA SER A 130 -3.97 14.83 -4.38
C SER A 130 -2.96 15.78 -3.77
N LEU A 131 -1.68 15.56 -4.08
CA LEU A 131 -0.60 16.45 -3.71
C LEU A 131 -0.85 17.89 -4.21
N TYR A 132 -1.54 18.04 -5.36
CA TYR A 132 -1.93 19.33 -5.90
C TYR A 132 -3.02 20.03 -5.08
N ASP A 133 -3.88 19.29 -4.37
CA ASP A 133 -4.89 19.90 -3.50
C ASP A 133 -4.21 20.59 -2.32
N VAL A 134 -3.22 19.94 -1.70
CA VAL A 134 -2.43 20.52 -0.61
C VAL A 134 -1.60 21.71 -1.10
N LEU A 135 -0.95 21.60 -2.28
CA LEU A 135 -0.20 22.68 -2.89
C LEU A 135 -1.08 23.90 -3.22
N ASN A 136 -2.29 23.66 -3.74
CA ASN A 136 -3.24 24.71 -4.04
C ASN A 136 -3.76 25.40 -2.76
N LEU A 137 -3.96 24.65 -1.68
CA LEU A 137 -4.30 25.21 -0.37
C LEU A 137 -3.16 26.13 0.12
N GLN A 138 -1.90 25.68 0.07
CA GLN A 138 -0.73 26.47 0.46
C GLN A 138 -0.62 27.77 -0.33
N ASN A 139 -0.95 27.72 -1.62
CA ASN A 139 -0.88 28.89 -2.50
C ASN A 139 -2.13 29.78 -2.45
N GLY A 140 -3.09 29.54 -1.55
CA GLY A 140 -4.35 30.28 -1.47
C GLY A 140 -5.29 30.08 -2.67
N LYS A 141 -5.03 29.08 -3.53
CA LYS A 141 -5.80 28.79 -4.74
C LYS A 141 -6.98 27.85 -4.45
N LYS A 142 -7.77 28.17 -3.46
CA LYS A 142 -8.88 27.31 -2.94
C LYS A 142 -9.86 26.83 -4.03
N ARG A 143 -10.05 27.61 -5.12
CA ARG A 143 -10.92 27.21 -6.24
C ARG A 143 -10.39 26.00 -7.02
N LEU A 144 -9.09 25.72 -6.95
CA LEU A 144 -8.45 24.60 -7.62
C LEU A 144 -8.36 23.33 -6.75
N VAL A 145 -8.69 23.44 -5.47
CA VAL A 145 -8.76 22.30 -4.55
C VAL A 145 -10.00 21.47 -4.90
N ARG A 146 -9.79 20.19 -5.17
CA ARG A 146 -10.84 19.23 -5.57
C ARG A 146 -11.30 18.36 -4.41
N ASP A 147 -10.37 18.03 -3.51
CA ASP A 147 -10.69 17.21 -2.33
C ASP A 147 -11.66 17.95 -1.42
N PRO A 148 -12.81 17.32 -1.01
CA PRO A 148 -13.85 17.98 -0.23
C PRO A 148 -13.40 18.39 1.17
N ILE A 149 -12.49 17.61 1.79
CA ILE A 149 -11.99 17.87 3.15
C ILE A 149 -11.01 19.04 3.11
N ILE A 150 -10.00 18.98 2.22
CA ILE A 150 -9.01 20.05 2.08
C ILE A 150 -9.68 21.37 1.65
N LYS A 151 -10.73 21.30 0.82
CA LYS A 151 -11.47 22.47 0.34
C LYS A 151 -12.18 23.25 1.45
N GLN A 152 -12.54 22.59 2.55
CA GLN A 152 -13.18 23.24 3.70
C GLN A 152 -12.17 24.02 4.57
N MET A 153 -10.89 23.71 4.44
CA MET A 153 -9.83 24.35 5.21
C MET A 153 -9.50 25.74 4.68
N SER A 154 -9.17 26.66 5.57
CA SER A 154 -8.86 28.04 5.21
C SER A 154 -7.35 28.23 4.96
N SER A 155 -6.53 27.42 5.60
CA SER A 155 -5.07 27.49 5.57
C SER A 155 -4.41 26.11 5.65
N VAL A 156 -3.09 26.10 5.46
CA VAL A 156 -2.26 24.90 5.72
C VAL A 156 -2.23 24.57 7.21
N ASP A 157 -2.35 25.57 8.08
CA ASP A 157 -2.38 25.35 9.53
C ASP A 157 -3.64 24.61 9.96
N ASP A 158 -4.79 24.89 9.35
CA ASP A 158 -6.04 24.14 9.56
C ASP A 158 -5.88 22.68 9.12
N LEU A 159 -5.17 22.45 8.01
CA LEU A 159 -4.86 21.11 7.53
C LEU A 159 -3.93 20.38 8.51
N GLU A 160 -2.93 21.06 9.04
CA GLU A 160 -2.00 20.50 10.02
C GLU A 160 -2.72 20.12 11.33
N GLU A 161 -3.65 20.97 11.79
CA GLU A 161 -4.49 20.68 12.95
C GLU A 161 -5.40 19.47 12.68
N TYR A 162 -6.03 19.41 11.51
CA TYR A 162 -6.83 18.27 11.09
C TYR A 162 -6.02 16.97 11.07
N ILE A 163 -4.80 17.00 10.52
CA ILE A 163 -3.88 15.85 10.48
C ILE A 163 -3.54 15.39 11.92
N LYS A 164 -3.28 16.34 12.83
CA LYS A 164 -3.00 16.02 14.24
C LYS A 164 -4.19 15.37 14.94
N GLN A 165 -5.41 15.82 14.66
CA GLN A 165 -6.64 15.29 15.28
C GLN A 165 -7.04 13.93 14.71
N THR A 166 -6.81 13.69 13.42
CA THR A 166 -7.24 12.48 12.72
C THR A 166 -6.16 11.44 12.59
N ASP A 167 -4.90 11.80 12.91
CA ASP A 167 -3.73 10.99 12.62
C ASP A 167 -3.66 10.58 11.12
N ASP A 168 -4.17 11.42 10.20
CA ASP A 168 -4.12 11.15 8.76
C ASP A 168 -2.72 11.38 8.23
N VAL A 169 -2.12 10.35 7.85
CA VAL A 169 -0.71 10.25 7.52
C VAL A 169 -0.42 10.41 6.08
N GLN A 170 -1.35 10.06 5.22
CA GLN A 170 -1.17 10.34 3.81
C GLN A 170 -1.24 11.85 3.56
N LEU A 171 -2.19 12.53 4.20
CA LEU A 171 -2.23 14.00 4.21
C LEU A 171 -1.00 14.59 4.90
N GLY A 172 -0.50 13.98 5.98
CA GLY A 172 0.74 14.38 6.65
C GLY A 172 1.94 14.33 5.71
N LEU A 173 2.14 13.23 4.99
CA LEU A 173 3.19 13.09 3.99
C LEU A 173 3.04 14.10 2.84
N MET A 174 1.81 14.32 2.35
CA MET A 174 1.58 15.34 1.33
C MET A 174 1.95 16.73 1.82
N LEU A 175 1.57 17.05 3.04
CA LEU A 175 1.89 18.33 3.66
C LEU A 175 3.40 18.51 3.82
N GLU A 176 4.11 17.48 4.23
CA GLU A 176 5.57 17.48 4.34
C GLU A 176 6.23 17.74 2.98
N ILE A 177 5.83 17.00 1.93
CA ILE A 177 6.31 17.20 0.57
C ILE A 177 6.03 18.63 0.10
N VAL A 178 4.85 19.16 0.39
CA VAL A 178 4.47 20.52 -0.04
C VAL A 178 5.23 21.57 0.76
N LYS A 179 5.47 21.38 2.06
CA LYS A 179 6.32 22.29 2.86
C LYS A 179 7.77 22.30 2.40
N GLU A 180 8.32 21.14 1.99
CA GLU A 180 9.71 21.00 1.58
C GLU A 180 9.95 21.55 0.16
N TYR A 181 9.06 21.20 -0.78
CA TYR A 181 9.29 21.49 -2.21
C TYR A 181 8.42 22.61 -2.77
N GLY A 182 7.29 22.92 -2.14
CA GLY A 182 6.43 24.05 -2.51
C GLY A 182 6.12 24.10 -4.01
N ASN A 183 6.33 25.29 -4.60
CA ASN A 183 6.05 25.53 -6.02
C ASN A 183 7.01 24.83 -6.98
N GLU A 184 8.05 24.15 -6.50
CA GLU A 184 8.91 23.32 -7.35
C GLU A 184 8.26 21.96 -7.69
N ILE A 185 7.24 21.53 -6.94
CA ILE A 185 6.57 20.23 -7.12
C ILE A 185 6.15 19.98 -8.58
N PRO A 186 5.46 20.89 -9.27
CA PRO A 186 5.09 20.67 -10.67
C PRO A 186 6.28 20.40 -11.59
N LYS A 187 7.38 21.13 -11.40
CA LYS A 187 8.61 20.92 -12.15
C LYS A 187 9.26 19.59 -11.83
N ILE A 188 9.35 19.24 -10.55
CA ILE A 188 9.92 17.95 -10.11
C ILE A 188 9.10 16.78 -10.68
N LEU A 189 7.77 16.85 -10.63
CA LEU A 189 6.89 15.83 -11.21
C LEU A 189 7.02 15.76 -12.74
N GLN A 190 7.25 16.88 -13.41
CA GLN A 190 7.53 16.90 -14.83
C GLN A 190 8.88 16.25 -15.14
N ASP A 191 9.93 16.57 -14.37
CA ASP A 191 11.26 15.95 -14.50
C ASP A 191 11.20 14.41 -14.31
N LEU A 192 10.36 13.92 -13.36
CA LEU A 192 10.10 12.49 -13.20
C LEU A 192 9.43 11.89 -14.43
N LYS A 193 8.44 12.60 -15.02
CA LYS A 193 7.73 12.16 -16.24
C LYS A 193 8.66 12.13 -17.44
N ASP A 194 9.50 13.14 -17.60
CA ASP A 194 10.43 13.23 -18.73
C ASP A 194 11.50 12.12 -18.69
N LYS A 195 11.86 11.69 -17.49
CA LYS A 195 12.78 10.56 -17.30
C LYS A 195 12.11 9.20 -17.34
N HIS A 196 10.79 9.14 -17.21
CA HIS A 196 10.04 7.88 -17.21
C HIS A 196 9.97 7.30 -18.62
N VAL A 197 10.49 6.10 -18.78
CA VAL A 197 10.44 5.39 -20.06
C VAL A 197 9.15 4.58 -20.23
N ALA A 198 8.77 4.30 -21.47
CA ALA A 198 7.65 3.42 -21.79
C ALA A 198 7.93 1.97 -21.33
N ASN A 199 6.87 1.15 -21.27
CA ASN A 199 6.99 -0.24 -20.79
C ASN A 199 7.93 -1.09 -21.65
N GLU A 200 7.94 -0.87 -22.97
CA GLU A 200 8.81 -1.54 -23.93
C GLU A 200 10.29 -1.21 -23.67
N ASP A 201 10.56 -0.02 -23.13
CA ASP A 201 11.89 0.50 -22.84
C ASP A 201 12.30 0.33 -21.37
N LYS A 202 11.52 -0.40 -20.57
CA LYS A 202 11.80 -0.66 -19.14
C LYS A 202 13.22 -1.18 -18.90
N HIS A 203 13.76 -1.94 -19.81
CA HIS A 203 15.13 -2.47 -19.73
C HIS A 203 16.22 -1.38 -19.76
N LYS A 204 15.90 -0.16 -20.22
CA LYS A 204 16.80 1.00 -20.24
C LYS A 204 16.80 1.76 -18.92
N ALA A 205 15.83 1.49 -18.04
CA ALA A 205 15.71 2.18 -16.76
C ALA A 205 16.88 1.88 -15.83
N GLN A 206 17.49 2.91 -15.30
CA GLN A 206 18.59 2.83 -14.34
C GLN A 206 18.07 2.54 -12.93
N MET A 207 16.80 2.85 -12.67
CA MET A 207 16.06 2.53 -11.45
C MET A 207 14.59 2.30 -11.77
N ILE A 208 14.02 1.23 -11.19
CA ILE A 208 12.58 0.94 -11.22
C ILE A 208 12.00 1.32 -9.87
N PHE A 209 10.86 2.03 -9.87
CA PHE A 209 10.10 2.39 -8.69
C PHE A 209 8.78 1.61 -8.66
N SER A 210 8.49 0.97 -7.54
CA SER A 210 7.26 0.18 -7.39
C SER A 210 6.76 0.20 -5.95
N THR A 211 5.44 0.17 -5.77
CA THR A 211 4.91 -0.28 -4.48
C THR A 211 4.94 -1.80 -4.41
N VAL A 212 4.96 -2.34 -3.18
CA VAL A 212 4.97 -3.80 -2.96
C VAL A 212 3.79 -4.49 -3.63
N HIS A 213 2.61 -3.87 -3.67
CA HIS A 213 1.43 -4.42 -4.34
C HIS A 213 1.62 -4.57 -5.86
N ARG A 214 2.30 -3.62 -6.49
CA ARG A 214 2.52 -3.62 -7.95
C ARG A 214 3.66 -4.53 -8.38
N CYS A 215 4.68 -4.72 -7.53
CA CYS A 215 5.78 -5.61 -7.83
C CYS A 215 5.52 -7.08 -7.45
N LYS A 216 4.35 -7.42 -6.93
CA LYS A 216 4.01 -8.83 -6.68
C LYS A 216 4.10 -9.63 -7.98
N GLY A 217 4.85 -10.74 -7.94
CA GLY A 217 5.15 -11.55 -9.13
C GLY A 217 6.39 -11.11 -9.92
N MET A 218 6.91 -9.91 -9.68
CA MET A 218 8.14 -9.42 -10.33
C MET A 218 9.39 -9.78 -9.54
N GLU A 219 10.56 -9.66 -10.19
CA GLU A 219 11.87 -9.95 -9.61
C GLU A 219 12.89 -8.96 -10.13
N TYR A 220 13.79 -8.54 -9.23
CA TYR A 220 14.84 -7.58 -9.52
C TYR A 220 16.18 -8.07 -8.98
N ASP A 221 17.30 -7.71 -9.64
CA ASP A 221 18.62 -8.14 -9.17
C ASP A 221 19.03 -7.45 -7.87
N SER A 222 18.71 -6.18 -7.74
CA SER A 222 18.93 -5.41 -6.51
C SER A 222 17.65 -4.67 -6.12
N VAL A 223 17.27 -4.81 -4.86
CA VAL A 223 16.10 -4.15 -4.29
C VAL A 223 16.53 -3.24 -3.14
N GLN A 224 16.06 -2.01 -3.15
CA GLN A 224 16.13 -1.10 -2.00
C GLN A 224 14.72 -0.90 -1.44
N LEU A 225 14.53 -1.14 -0.15
CA LEU A 225 13.27 -0.86 0.53
C LEU A 225 13.25 0.58 1.05
N VAL A 226 12.10 1.22 0.91
CA VAL A 226 11.80 2.51 1.57
C VAL A 226 11.46 2.23 3.03
N ASN A 227 11.74 3.18 3.91
CA ASN A 227 11.46 3.05 5.34
C ASN A 227 10.00 3.44 5.65
N ASP A 228 9.05 2.79 4.98
CA ASP A 228 7.60 3.01 5.17
C ASP A 228 6.82 1.70 5.44
N PHE A 229 7.53 0.63 5.76
CA PHE A 229 6.96 -0.63 6.21
C PHE A 229 6.85 -0.68 7.73
N VAL A 230 6.05 -1.62 8.23
CA VAL A 230 5.95 -1.89 9.68
C VAL A 230 7.10 -2.79 10.12
N GLY A 231 7.97 -2.27 11.00
CA GLY A 231 9.01 -3.05 11.67
C GLY A 231 8.49 -3.76 12.93
N GLU A 232 9.30 -4.66 13.51
CA GLU A 232 8.90 -5.53 14.62
C GLU A 232 8.47 -4.75 15.86
N GLU A 233 9.27 -3.77 16.29
CA GLU A 233 8.99 -2.96 17.50
C GLU A 233 7.65 -2.23 17.38
N ARG A 234 7.39 -1.71 16.19
CA ARG A 234 6.13 -1.06 15.91
C ARG A 234 4.97 -2.04 15.87
N LEU A 235 5.16 -3.21 15.26
CA LEU A 235 4.16 -4.28 15.25
C LEU A 235 3.73 -4.64 16.68
N LYS A 236 4.68 -4.81 17.61
CA LYS A 236 4.41 -5.07 19.02
C LYS A 236 3.51 -3.99 19.63
N VAL A 237 3.88 -2.71 19.44
CA VAL A 237 3.04 -1.59 19.92
C VAL A 237 1.64 -1.58 19.34
N MET A 238 1.48 -2.04 18.10
CA MET A 238 0.17 -2.08 17.43
C MET A 238 -0.69 -3.25 17.90
N VAL A 239 -0.07 -4.38 18.24
CA VAL A 239 -0.76 -5.56 18.80
C VAL A 239 -1.35 -5.28 20.17
N ASP A 240 -0.65 -4.49 21.00
CA ASP A 240 -1.07 -4.16 22.36
C ASP A 240 -2.24 -3.16 22.45
N LYS A 241 -2.77 -2.70 21.32
CA LYS A 241 -3.90 -1.78 21.29
C LYS A 241 -5.23 -2.51 21.30
N ASP A 242 -6.20 -1.96 22.04
CA ASP A 242 -7.57 -2.50 22.17
C ASP A 242 -8.32 -2.66 20.84
N ASP A 243 -7.97 -1.87 19.81
CA ASP A 243 -8.58 -1.88 18.48
C ASP A 243 -7.71 -2.58 17.42
N ALA A 244 -6.73 -3.39 17.82
CA ALA A 244 -5.85 -4.10 16.92
C ALA A 244 -6.63 -5.09 16.04
N ASP A 245 -6.45 -5.01 14.70
CA ASP A 245 -6.97 -6.00 13.75
C ASP A 245 -5.85 -6.97 13.36
N PRO A 246 -5.83 -8.20 13.91
CA PRO A 246 -4.77 -9.18 13.63
C PRO A 246 -4.64 -9.52 12.14
N SER A 247 -5.76 -9.49 11.40
CA SER A 247 -5.75 -9.77 9.95
C SER A 247 -4.94 -8.73 9.17
N ARG A 248 -5.07 -7.46 9.57
CA ARG A 248 -4.32 -6.35 8.95
C ARG A 248 -2.85 -6.37 9.33
N LEU A 249 -2.56 -6.63 10.60
CA LEU A 249 -1.19 -6.76 11.07
C LEU A 249 -0.49 -7.93 10.38
N ASN A 250 -1.20 -9.04 10.16
CA ASN A 250 -0.72 -10.16 9.37
C ASN A 250 -0.45 -9.75 7.90
N GLU A 251 -1.30 -8.91 7.29
CA GLU A 251 -1.07 -8.37 5.95
C GLU A 251 0.17 -7.48 5.90
N GLU A 252 0.44 -6.64 6.91
CA GLU A 252 1.66 -5.83 6.98
C GLU A 252 2.94 -6.68 7.02
N ILE A 253 2.94 -7.78 7.79
CA ILE A 253 4.06 -8.73 7.78
C ILE A 253 4.22 -9.36 6.40
N ASN A 254 3.13 -9.77 5.77
CA ASN A 254 3.14 -10.34 4.41
C ASN A 254 3.67 -9.32 3.39
N LEU A 255 3.35 -8.03 3.51
CA LEU A 255 3.86 -6.98 2.63
C LEU A 255 5.38 -6.88 2.71
N LEU A 256 5.95 -6.87 3.91
CA LEU A 256 7.41 -6.85 4.07
C LEU A 256 8.04 -8.15 3.56
N TYR A 257 7.45 -9.31 3.85
CA TYR A 257 7.88 -10.61 3.31
C TYR A 257 7.90 -10.61 1.78
N VAL A 258 6.83 -10.14 1.15
CA VAL A 258 6.77 -10.02 -0.32
C VAL A 258 7.87 -9.10 -0.83
N ALA A 259 8.07 -7.93 -0.21
CA ALA A 259 9.05 -6.95 -0.65
C ALA A 259 10.50 -7.51 -0.60
N VAL A 260 10.90 -8.13 0.50
CA VAL A 260 12.26 -8.70 0.64
C VAL A 260 12.50 -9.86 -0.32
N THR A 261 11.47 -10.63 -0.65
CA THR A 261 11.55 -11.77 -1.57
C THR A 261 11.52 -11.37 -3.05
N ARG A 262 11.48 -10.09 -3.39
CA ARG A 262 11.57 -9.61 -4.78
C ARG A 262 13.01 -9.54 -5.30
N THR A 263 14.00 -9.59 -4.41
CA THR A 263 15.42 -9.53 -4.79
C THR A 263 15.96 -10.89 -5.26
N ARG A 264 16.91 -10.84 -6.18
CA ARG A 264 17.70 -12.00 -6.59
C ARG A 264 19.10 -11.98 -5.95
N ASN A 265 19.78 -10.83 -6.01
CA ASN A 265 21.18 -10.71 -5.62
C ASN A 265 21.36 -9.89 -4.34
N HIS A 266 20.93 -8.62 -4.34
CA HIS A 266 21.21 -7.68 -3.28
C HIS A 266 19.95 -7.03 -2.73
N LEU A 267 19.79 -7.04 -1.42
CA LEU A 267 18.76 -6.33 -0.70
C LEU A 267 19.37 -5.23 0.14
N TYR A 268 18.87 -4.00 -0.02
CA TYR A 268 19.16 -2.84 0.81
C TYR A 268 17.91 -2.58 1.67
N ILE A 269 18.03 -2.77 2.98
CA ILE A 269 16.90 -2.72 3.91
C ILE A 269 17.20 -1.76 5.06
N PRO A 270 16.27 -0.86 5.46
CA PRO A 270 16.39 -0.05 6.66
C PRO A 270 16.57 -0.88 7.92
N GLU A 271 17.43 -0.43 8.84
CA GLU A 271 17.81 -1.16 10.06
C GLU A 271 16.61 -1.53 10.93
N ASN A 272 15.63 -0.64 11.07
CA ASN A 272 14.41 -0.87 11.85
C ASN A 272 13.44 -1.92 11.27
N LEU A 273 13.70 -2.40 10.05
CA LEU A 273 12.94 -3.47 9.41
C LEU A 273 13.66 -4.83 9.49
N VAL A 274 14.82 -4.88 10.12
CA VAL A 274 15.64 -6.08 10.21
C VAL A 274 15.34 -6.80 11.54
N PRO A 275 14.94 -8.09 11.50
CA PRO A 275 14.75 -8.87 12.72
C PRO A 275 16.03 -9.02 13.53
N ASP A 276 15.90 -9.15 14.85
CA ASP A 276 17.00 -9.37 15.76
C ASP A 276 17.91 -10.54 15.34
N GLY A 277 19.22 -10.35 15.54
CA GLY A 277 20.23 -11.36 15.24
C GLY A 277 20.47 -11.60 13.72
N ILE A 278 20.03 -10.68 12.87
CA ILE A 278 20.41 -10.61 11.46
C ILE A 278 21.46 -9.52 11.28
N GLY A 279 22.60 -9.86 10.73
CA GLY A 279 23.67 -8.91 10.38
C GLY A 279 23.82 -8.73 8.85
N PRO A 280 24.60 -7.74 8.42
CA PRO A 280 24.90 -7.53 7.02
C PRO A 280 25.67 -8.73 6.42
N THR A 281 25.42 -9.00 5.14
CA THR A 281 26.06 -10.08 4.38
C THR A 281 26.34 -9.59 2.96
N PRO A 282 27.07 -10.34 2.11
CA PRO A 282 27.27 -9.92 0.72
C PRO A 282 26.00 -9.66 -0.08
N SER A 283 24.87 -10.31 0.28
CA SER A 283 23.58 -10.13 -0.38
C SER A 283 22.58 -9.27 0.43
N LEU A 284 22.91 -8.94 1.69
CA LEU A 284 22.04 -8.17 2.57
C LEU A 284 22.77 -6.94 3.12
N HIS A 285 22.34 -5.76 2.72
CA HIS A 285 22.89 -4.47 3.11
C HIS A 285 21.92 -3.75 4.03
N ILE A 286 22.35 -3.50 5.27
CA ILE A 286 21.53 -2.81 6.26
C ILE A 286 21.82 -1.31 6.18
N LEU A 287 20.79 -0.52 5.88
CA LEU A 287 20.87 0.93 5.80
C LEU A 287 20.62 1.52 7.18
N LYS A 288 21.62 2.19 7.73
CA LYS A 288 21.43 2.98 8.97
C LYS A 288 20.47 4.12 8.67
N THR A 289 19.45 4.24 9.48
CA THR A 289 18.57 5.40 9.45
C THR A 289 19.33 6.54 10.13
N GLU A 290 19.80 7.53 9.37
CA GLU A 290 20.27 8.75 9.97
C GLU A 290 19.12 9.31 10.80
N LYS A 291 19.30 9.42 12.10
CA LYS A 291 18.41 10.21 12.96
C LYS A 291 18.56 11.67 12.49
N LYS A 292 17.74 12.12 11.57
CA LYS A 292 17.39 13.54 11.54
C LYS A 292 16.73 13.76 12.90
N GLU A 293 17.41 14.46 13.79
CA GLU A 293 16.84 14.93 15.05
C GLU A 293 15.70 15.91 14.74
N LYS A 294 14.57 15.39 14.39
CA LYS A 294 13.23 15.96 14.43
C LYS A 294 12.30 14.76 14.45
N ASP A 295 11.48 14.65 15.45
CA ASP A 295 10.36 13.74 15.69
C ASP A 295 9.81 12.86 14.51
N SER A 296 10.70 12.28 13.67
CA SER A 296 10.34 11.52 12.47
C SER A 296 9.72 10.16 12.79
N ASN A 297 9.98 9.60 13.98
CA ASN A 297 9.36 8.37 14.44
C ASN A 297 7.85 8.55 14.71
N THR A 298 7.42 9.76 15.10
CA THR A 298 6.01 10.09 15.32
C THR A 298 5.24 10.18 13.99
N GLU A 299 5.85 10.63 12.91
CA GLU A 299 5.13 10.91 11.65
C GLU A 299 4.98 9.70 10.76
N THR A 300 6.03 8.89 10.59
CA THR A 300 5.89 7.58 9.92
C THR A 300 4.98 6.67 10.76
N ASP A 301 5.05 6.76 12.10
CA ASP A 301 4.17 6.05 13.03
C ASP A 301 2.73 6.53 12.94
N ARG A 302 2.49 7.79 12.80
CA ARG A 302 1.17 8.34 12.49
C ARG A 302 0.69 7.88 11.11
N ALA A 303 1.57 7.81 10.07
CA ALA A 303 1.31 7.39 8.70
C ALA A 303 0.71 6.00 8.61
N ILE A 304 1.24 5.06 9.29
CA ILE A 304 0.78 3.69 9.27
C ILE A 304 -0.44 3.54 10.19
N ARG A 305 -0.54 4.29 11.32
CA ARG A 305 -1.71 4.28 12.22
C ARG A 305 -2.99 4.74 11.53
N SER A 306 -2.94 5.82 10.75
CA SER A 306 -4.09 6.34 10.01
C SER A 306 -4.48 5.39 8.88
N TYR A 307 -3.53 4.84 8.13
CA TYR A 307 -3.79 3.84 7.10
C TYR A 307 -4.53 2.61 7.66
N LEU A 308 -4.13 2.13 8.84
CA LEU A 308 -4.79 1.02 9.51
C LEU A 308 -6.19 1.43 10.04
N LYS A 309 -6.35 2.65 10.57
CA LYS A 309 -7.63 3.17 11.06
C LYS A 309 -8.63 3.45 9.93
N GLU A 310 -8.18 3.99 8.78
CA GLU A 310 -9.01 4.16 7.59
C GLU A 310 -9.46 2.83 7.00
N LYS A 311 -8.59 1.84 6.97
CA LYS A 311 -9.00 0.48 6.57
C LYS A 311 -10.01 -0.11 7.55
N THR A 312 -9.96 0.21 8.87
CA THR A 312 -10.95 -0.24 9.87
C THR A 312 -12.29 0.43 9.64
N GLN A 313 -12.32 1.73 9.36
CA GLN A 313 -13.55 2.41 8.97
C GLN A 313 -14.10 1.88 7.63
N ARG A 314 -13.24 1.51 6.69
CA ARG A 314 -13.65 0.88 5.41
C ARG A 314 -14.08 -0.57 5.57
N SER A 315 -13.59 -1.31 6.58
CA SER A 315 -14.09 -2.66 6.85
C SER A 315 -15.40 -2.65 7.63
N SER A 316 -15.64 -1.67 8.50
CA SER A 316 -16.98 -1.43 9.06
C SER A 316 -17.99 -0.97 7.97
N VAL A 317 -17.54 -0.22 6.98
CA VAL A 317 -18.29 0.06 5.73
C VAL A 317 -18.42 -1.21 4.87
N ASN A 318 -17.51 -2.19 4.96
CA ASN A 318 -17.59 -3.45 4.23
C ASN A 318 -18.44 -4.52 4.94
N GLU A 319 -18.65 -4.46 6.26
CA GLU A 319 -19.76 -5.20 6.90
C GLU A 319 -21.11 -4.64 6.44
N ALA A 320 -21.20 -3.34 6.22
CA ALA A 320 -22.29 -2.71 5.50
C ALA A 320 -22.40 -3.20 4.05
N SER A 321 -21.32 -3.58 3.38
CA SER A 321 -21.36 -4.10 2.01
C SER A 321 -21.96 -5.51 1.91
N LYS A 322 -22.05 -6.29 2.99
CA LYS A 322 -22.83 -7.53 2.99
C LYS A 322 -24.34 -7.28 2.83
N GLN A 323 -24.83 -6.12 3.28
CA GLN A 323 -26.20 -5.67 3.00
C GLN A 323 -26.34 -4.97 1.64
N SER A 324 -25.26 -4.50 1.02
CA SER A 324 -25.29 -3.86 -0.31
C SER A 324 -25.69 -4.80 -1.45
N TYR A 325 -25.71 -6.11 -1.22
CA TYR A 325 -26.22 -7.12 -2.14
C TYR A 325 -27.71 -7.45 -1.94
N GLN A 326 -28.40 -6.88 -0.95
CA GLN A 326 -29.85 -7.02 -0.87
C GLN A 326 -30.51 -6.29 -2.06
N LYS A 327 -31.54 -6.92 -2.62
CA LYS A 327 -32.30 -6.30 -3.73
C LYS A 327 -32.95 -5.01 -3.26
N TRP A 328 -32.97 -3.99 -4.11
CA TRP A 328 -33.76 -2.79 -3.88
C TRP A 328 -35.25 -3.17 -3.92
N THR A 329 -36.00 -2.78 -2.91
CA THR A 329 -37.45 -2.90 -2.87
C THR A 329 -38.10 -1.58 -3.31
N LYS A 330 -39.37 -1.61 -3.66
CA LYS A 330 -40.12 -0.41 -4.08
C LYS A 330 -40.14 0.63 -2.97
N GLU A 331 -40.20 0.20 -1.72
CA GLU A 331 -40.20 1.05 -0.54
C GLU A 331 -38.87 1.77 -0.37
N LEU A 332 -37.75 1.04 -0.49
CA LEU A 332 -36.42 1.63 -0.43
C LEU A 332 -36.13 2.58 -1.60
N ASP A 333 -36.67 2.29 -2.78
CA ASP A 333 -36.58 3.18 -3.94
C ASP A 333 -37.36 4.49 -3.73
N ALA A 334 -38.57 4.42 -3.16
CA ALA A 334 -39.38 5.60 -2.85
C ALA A 334 -38.71 6.47 -1.79
N GLU A 335 -38.16 5.85 -0.73
CA GLU A 335 -37.43 6.56 0.32
C GLU A 335 -36.17 7.23 -0.21
N LEU A 336 -35.44 6.53 -1.10
CA LEU A 336 -34.23 7.07 -1.74
C LEU A 336 -34.54 8.29 -2.63
N LEU A 337 -35.65 8.25 -3.39
CA LEU A 337 -36.09 9.38 -4.20
C LEU A 337 -36.54 10.55 -3.33
N GLN A 338 -37.27 10.29 -2.26
CA GLN A 338 -37.68 11.34 -1.32
C GLN A 338 -36.47 12.05 -0.70
N MET A 339 -35.47 11.29 -0.21
CA MET A 339 -34.26 11.89 0.36
C MET A 339 -33.47 12.68 -0.70
N HIS A 340 -33.47 12.24 -1.96
CA HIS A 340 -32.84 12.96 -3.07
C HIS A 340 -33.54 14.28 -3.36
N ASP A 341 -34.89 14.28 -3.40
CA ASP A 341 -35.71 15.47 -3.67
C ASP A 341 -35.66 16.49 -2.51
N GLU A 342 -35.46 16.01 -1.29
CA GLU A 342 -35.17 16.83 -0.10
C GLU A 342 -33.75 17.41 -0.08
N GLY A 343 -32.94 17.11 -1.09
CA GLY A 343 -31.55 17.62 -1.23
C GLY A 343 -30.55 17.00 -0.26
N ILE A 344 -30.85 15.84 0.32
CA ILE A 344 -29.96 15.16 1.26
C ILE A 344 -28.70 14.66 0.52
N PRO A 345 -27.49 14.94 1.05
CA PRO A 345 -26.25 14.53 0.38
C PRO A 345 -26.15 13.02 0.19
N THR A 346 -25.64 12.56 -0.97
CA THR A 346 -25.47 11.13 -1.31
C THR A 346 -24.71 10.34 -0.24
N ARG A 347 -23.84 11.00 0.51
CA ARG A 347 -23.09 10.38 1.62
C ARG A 347 -24.00 10.02 2.80
N VAL A 348 -24.95 10.89 3.13
CA VAL A 348 -25.95 10.64 4.20
C VAL A 348 -26.88 9.51 3.78
N MET A 349 -27.35 9.52 2.53
CA MET A 349 -28.14 8.42 1.95
C MET A 349 -27.33 7.10 1.96
N SER A 350 -26.03 7.14 1.65
CA SER A 350 -25.12 5.98 1.69
C SER A 350 -25.09 5.35 3.08
N THR A 351 -25.00 6.16 4.13
CA THR A 351 -25.03 5.70 5.53
C THR A 351 -26.41 5.16 5.90
N HIS A 352 -27.48 5.89 5.53
CA HIS A 352 -28.87 5.53 5.84
C HIS A 352 -29.26 4.16 5.25
N PHE A 353 -28.98 3.95 3.96
CA PHE A 353 -29.28 2.70 3.27
C PHE A 353 -28.22 1.62 3.47
N ASN A 354 -27.18 1.89 4.21
CA ASN A 354 -26.04 0.99 4.42
C ASN A 354 -25.45 0.47 3.10
N ARG A 355 -25.26 1.37 2.12
CA ARG A 355 -24.79 1.08 0.77
C ARG A 355 -23.68 2.04 0.36
N THR A 356 -22.86 1.67 -0.61
CA THR A 356 -21.81 2.55 -1.09
C THR A 356 -22.40 3.79 -1.80
N THR A 357 -21.71 4.92 -1.74
CA THR A 357 -22.10 6.14 -2.47
C THR A 357 -22.22 5.90 -3.98
N GLY A 358 -21.38 5.01 -4.53
CA GLY A 358 -21.49 4.54 -5.92
C GLY A 358 -22.78 3.76 -6.18
N GLY A 359 -23.17 2.89 -5.25
CA GLY A 359 -24.42 2.13 -5.29
C GLY A 359 -25.65 3.03 -5.25
N ILE A 360 -25.64 4.07 -4.40
CA ILE A 360 -26.71 5.08 -4.31
C ILE A 360 -26.83 5.86 -5.62
N ARG A 361 -25.71 6.37 -6.15
CA ARG A 361 -25.72 7.12 -7.43
C ARG A 361 -26.19 6.28 -8.59
N SER A 362 -25.75 5.03 -8.68
CA SER A 362 -26.18 4.10 -9.72
C SER A 362 -27.67 3.79 -9.63
N ARG A 363 -28.24 3.69 -8.40
CA ARG A 363 -29.67 3.46 -8.21
C ARG A 363 -30.49 4.67 -8.57
N LEU A 364 -30.11 5.86 -8.11
CA LEU A 364 -30.75 7.14 -8.47
C LEU A 364 -30.76 7.34 -9.98
N LYS A 365 -29.63 7.08 -10.66
CA LYS A 365 -29.54 7.14 -12.12
C LYS A 365 -30.56 6.20 -12.80
N LYS A 366 -30.71 5.00 -12.26
CA LYS A 366 -31.68 4.02 -12.78
C LYS A 366 -33.14 4.41 -12.55
N LEU A 367 -33.42 5.06 -11.42
CA LEU A 367 -34.79 5.49 -11.06
C LEU A 367 -35.20 6.76 -11.81
N ASN A 368 -34.27 7.69 -12.06
CA ASN A 368 -34.53 8.97 -12.73
C ASN A 368 -34.36 8.89 -14.26
N GLY A 369 -34.08 7.72 -14.82
CA GLY A 369 -34.07 7.51 -16.28
C GLY A 369 -32.91 8.15 -17.04
N TRP A 370 -31.76 8.41 -16.36
CA TRP A 370 -30.54 9.03 -16.96
C TRP A 370 -29.48 7.99 -17.33
#